data_32364bd9c9ab2c2260e82dbe0910fc19
#
_entry.id   32364bd9c9ab2c2260e82dbe0910fc19
#
_cell.length_a   1.000
_cell.length_b   1.000
_cell.length_c   1.000
_cell.angle_alpha   90.00
_cell.angle_beta   90.00
_cell.angle_gamma   90.00
#
_symmetry.space_group_name_H-M   'P 1'
#
loop_
_entity.id
_entity.type
_entity.pdbx_description
1 polymer ?
#
loop_
_entity_poly.entity_id
_entity_poly.type
_entity_poly.pdbx_seq_one_letter_code
_entity_poly.pdbx_strand_id
1 'polypeptide(L)'
;MDFSNLFTTQPQVVKLINNSFQSNHLVNTYLFYGEKGTLKMDAALYFASLVLCEAGGACGVCEQCKRIEQLTNPNIFIISPEQETIKKEQIDSLEHEFALSSDYKRVFIIKDIDKATLSASNSLLKFLESLNEGDYGILLSENINLVLPTIKSRSVLVHFLPKAKQLISKELINRGVIEDNSRAIATITNNSSEAMNMAK
;
A
#
# COMPACT_ATOMS: atom_id res chain seq x y z
N MET A 1 -15.51 0.75 -3.47
CA MET A 1 -14.38 0.95 -2.52
C MET A 1 -14.45 2.35 -1.92
N ASP A 2 -14.39 2.47 -0.59
CA ASP A 2 -14.45 3.77 0.10
C ASP A 2 -13.07 4.15 0.64
N PHE A 3 -12.47 5.21 0.11
CA PHE A 3 -11.19 5.74 0.53
C PHE A 3 -11.28 6.94 1.48
N SER A 4 -12.48 7.27 2.00
CA SER A 4 -12.71 8.45 2.85
C SER A 4 -11.79 8.48 4.07
N ASN A 5 -11.54 7.32 4.69
CA ASN A 5 -10.62 7.21 5.82
C ASN A 5 -9.17 7.52 5.42
N LEU A 6 -8.73 7.04 4.24
CA LEU A 6 -7.40 7.35 3.71
C LEU A 6 -7.26 8.85 3.46
N PHE A 7 -8.24 9.48 2.84
CA PHE A 7 -8.22 10.91 2.52
C PHE A 7 -8.16 11.78 3.77
N THR A 8 -8.86 11.36 4.82
CA THR A 8 -8.87 12.08 6.11
C THR A 8 -7.58 11.87 6.91
N THR A 9 -7.05 10.64 6.89
CA THR A 9 -5.92 10.27 7.75
C THR A 9 -4.57 10.59 7.11
N GLN A 10 -4.45 10.46 5.77
CA GLN A 10 -3.22 10.62 5.01
C GLN A 10 -3.35 11.64 3.87
N PRO A 11 -3.81 12.88 4.13
CA PRO A 11 -4.09 13.86 3.07
C PRO A 11 -2.86 14.23 2.24
N GLN A 12 -1.67 14.25 2.85
CA GLN A 12 -0.42 14.56 2.14
C GLN A 12 -0.02 13.45 1.16
N VAL A 13 -0.21 12.18 1.55
CA VAL A 13 0.04 11.03 0.70
C VAL A 13 -0.93 11.03 -0.49
N VAL A 14 -2.21 11.24 -0.23
CA VAL A 14 -3.24 11.34 -1.28
C VAL A 14 -2.92 12.46 -2.25
N LYS A 15 -2.52 13.64 -1.75
CA LYS A 15 -2.12 14.77 -2.58
C LYS A 15 -0.91 14.45 -3.46
N LEU A 16 0.11 13.77 -2.90
CA LEU A 16 1.29 13.34 -3.65
C LEU A 16 0.91 12.39 -4.78
N ILE A 17 0.11 11.36 -4.49
CA ILE A 17 -0.33 10.37 -5.49
C ILE A 17 -1.15 11.07 -6.59
N ASN A 18 -2.11 11.92 -6.22
CA ASN A 18 -2.94 12.63 -7.19
C ASN A 18 -2.13 13.57 -8.09
N ASN A 19 -1.20 14.32 -7.51
CA ASN A 19 -0.34 15.23 -8.29
C ASN A 19 0.52 14.44 -9.29
N SER A 20 1.12 13.33 -8.86
CA SER A 20 1.92 12.48 -9.75
C SER A 20 1.07 11.89 -10.89
N PHE A 21 -0.16 11.49 -10.59
CA PHE A 21 -1.09 10.98 -11.59
C PHE A 21 -1.53 12.06 -12.58
N GLN A 22 -1.97 13.23 -12.09
CA GLN A 22 -2.47 14.33 -12.92
C GLN A 22 -1.39 14.96 -13.80
N SER A 23 -0.15 15.03 -13.30
CA SER A 23 0.99 15.52 -14.07
C SER A 23 1.56 14.51 -15.07
N ASN A 24 1.02 13.31 -15.13
CA ASN A 24 1.54 12.17 -15.91
C ASN A 24 3.02 11.85 -15.60
N HIS A 25 3.44 12.05 -14.34
CA HIS A 25 4.80 11.77 -13.84
C HIS A 25 4.77 10.64 -12.81
N LEU A 26 4.10 9.54 -13.15
CA LEU A 26 4.17 8.33 -12.32
C LEU A 26 5.54 7.67 -12.48
N VAL A 27 6.16 7.37 -11.34
CA VAL A 27 7.38 6.59 -11.27
C VAL A 27 7.02 5.10 -11.15
N ASN A 28 7.83 4.23 -11.72
CA ASN A 28 7.56 2.79 -11.73
C ASN A 28 7.50 2.17 -10.33
N THR A 29 8.18 2.75 -9.33
CA THR A 29 8.24 2.12 -8.00
C THR A 29 8.11 3.13 -6.87
N TYR A 30 7.23 2.83 -5.92
CA TYR A 30 7.03 3.56 -4.67
C TYR A 30 7.28 2.64 -3.47
N LEU A 31 7.86 3.19 -2.41
CA LEU A 31 8.01 2.53 -1.12
C LEU A 31 7.18 3.29 -0.08
N PHE A 32 6.04 2.73 0.29
CA PHE A 32 5.15 3.23 1.33
C PHE A 32 5.59 2.66 2.67
N TYR A 33 6.07 3.51 3.58
CA TYR A 33 6.59 3.06 4.86
C TYR A 33 5.98 3.83 6.02
N GLY A 34 5.88 3.16 7.16
CA GLY A 34 5.30 3.69 8.40
C GLY A 34 4.74 2.57 9.27
N GLU A 35 4.35 2.91 10.48
CA GLU A 35 3.83 1.96 11.46
C GLU A 35 2.64 1.13 10.92
N LYS A 36 2.38 0.01 11.58
CA LYS A 36 1.19 -0.81 11.30
C LYS A 36 -0.10 0.01 11.45
N GLY A 37 -1.07 -0.24 10.57
CA GLY A 37 -2.38 0.44 10.64
C GLY A 37 -2.43 1.85 10.04
N THR A 38 -1.37 2.32 9.38
CA THR A 38 -1.32 3.65 8.76
C THR A 38 -1.94 3.73 7.35
N LEU A 39 -2.74 2.75 6.95
CA LEU A 39 -3.47 2.69 5.68
C LEU A 39 -2.59 2.61 4.42
N LYS A 40 -1.39 2.01 4.53
CA LYS A 40 -0.48 1.81 3.38
C LYS A 40 -1.11 0.97 2.28
N MET A 41 -1.84 -0.10 2.64
CA MET A 41 -2.52 -0.96 1.67
C MET A 41 -3.68 -0.25 0.99
N ASP A 42 -4.47 0.52 1.73
CA ASP A 42 -5.57 1.34 1.17
C ASP A 42 -5.02 2.34 0.15
N ALA A 43 -3.89 2.98 0.45
CA ALA A 43 -3.22 3.90 -0.47
C ALA A 43 -2.66 3.18 -1.71
N ALA A 44 -2.15 1.95 -1.57
CA ALA A 44 -1.70 1.15 -2.70
C ALA A 44 -2.87 0.75 -3.62
N LEU A 45 -4.01 0.37 -3.05
CA LEU A 45 -5.23 0.08 -3.81
C LEU A 45 -5.83 1.34 -4.45
N TYR A 46 -5.76 2.49 -3.76
CA TYR A 46 -6.13 3.78 -4.33
C TYR A 46 -5.27 4.13 -5.54
N PHE A 47 -3.94 3.98 -5.43
CA PHE A 47 -3.02 4.16 -6.54
C PHE A 47 -3.36 3.24 -7.71
N ALA A 48 -3.56 1.94 -7.46
CA ALA A 48 -3.96 0.98 -8.47
C ALA A 48 -5.30 1.38 -9.15
N SER A 49 -6.26 1.90 -8.35
CA SER A 49 -7.53 2.39 -8.88
C SER A 49 -7.35 3.61 -9.79
N LEU A 50 -6.43 4.52 -9.49
CA LEU A 50 -6.10 5.65 -10.38
C LEU A 50 -5.49 5.17 -11.71
N VAL A 51 -4.56 4.22 -11.64
CA VAL A 51 -3.81 3.72 -12.80
C VAL A 51 -4.67 2.89 -13.74
N LEU A 52 -5.53 2.02 -13.19
CA LEU A 52 -6.30 1.02 -13.94
C LEU A 52 -7.75 1.43 -14.23
N CYS A 53 -8.23 2.53 -13.68
CA CYS A 53 -9.60 3.00 -13.88
C CYS A 53 -9.86 3.41 -15.33
N GLU A 54 -10.87 2.82 -15.96
CA GLU A 54 -11.26 3.14 -17.33
C GLU A 54 -11.75 4.59 -17.51
N ALA A 55 -12.35 5.16 -16.46
CA ALA A 55 -12.81 6.55 -16.45
C ALA A 55 -11.72 7.55 -16.07
N GLY A 56 -10.51 7.08 -15.73
CA GLY A 56 -9.37 7.94 -15.40
C GLY A 56 -9.51 8.69 -14.09
N GLY A 57 -9.60 7.99 -12.93
CA GLY A 57 -9.64 8.70 -11.66
C GLY A 57 -10.24 7.95 -10.47
N ALA A 58 -10.06 6.64 -10.37
CA ALA A 58 -10.58 5.83 -9.25
C ALA A 58 -12.09 6.02 -9.03
N CYS A 59 -12.89 5.91 -10.10
CA CYS A 59 -14.33 6.23 -10.10
C CYS A 59 -15.18 5.34 -9.19
N GLY A 60 -14.68 4.17 -8.76
CA GLY A 60 -15.38 3.22 -7.89
C GLY A 60 -16.51 2.41 -8.55
N VAL A 61 -16.90 2.74 -9.79
CA VAL A 61 -18.09 2.15 -10.45
C VAL A 61 -17.78 1.33 -11.70
N CYS A 62 -16.66 1.57 -12.38
CA CYS A 62 -16.25 0.78 -13.55
C CYS A 62 -15.84 -0.65 -13.15
N GLU A 63 -15.77 -1.53 -14.12
CA GLU A 63 -15.44 -2.94 -13.90
C GLU A 63 -14.05 -3.10 -13.22
N GLN A 64 -13.06 -2.34 -13.65
CA GLN A 64 -11.72 -2.38 -13.04
C GLN A 64 -11.77 -2.00 -11.56
N CYS A 65 -12.43 -0.90 -11.20
CA CYS A 65 -12.55 -0.46 -9.81
C CYS A 65 -13.29 -1.49 -8.93
N LYS A 66 -14.34 -2.13 -9.44
CA LYS A 66 -15.06 -3.19 -8.71
C LYS A 66 -14.17 -4.41 -8.48
N ARG A 67 -13.41 -4.84 -9.49
CA ARG A 67 -12.47 -5.96 -9.35
C ARG A 67 -11.31 -5.63 -8.39
N ILE A 68 -10.86 -4.37 -8.34
CA ILE A 68 -9.85 -3.93 -7.36
C ILE A 68 -10.41 -4.03 -5.94
N GLU A 69 -11.64 -3.60 -5.73
CA GLU A 69 -12.32 -3.71 -4.44
C GLU A 69 -12.44 -5.16 -3.95
N GLN A 70 -12.70 -6.08 -4.88
CA GLN A 70 -12.81 -7.51 -4.62
C GLN A 70 -11.45 -8.23 -4.59
N LEU A 71 -10.33 -7.54 -4.88
CA LEU A 71 -8.99 -8.10 -5.04
C LEU A 71 -8.92 -9.21 -6.12
N THR A 72 -9.73 -9.09 -7.16
CA THR A 72 -9.83 -10.05 -8.29
C THR A 72 -9.37 -9.46 -9.62
N ASN A 73 -8.77 -8.27 -9.61
CA ASN A 73 -8.30 -7.64 -10.83
C ASN A 73 -7.07 -8.37 -11.39
N PRO A 74 -7.09 -8.87 -12.64
CA PRO A 74 -6.01 -9.65 -13.23
C PRO A 74 -4.72 -8.82 -13.47
N ASN A 75 -4.82 -7.50 -13.46
CA ASN A 75 -3.67 -6.60 -13.64
C ASN A 75 -3.07 -6.14 -12.30
N ILE A 76 -3.50 -6.72 -11.17
CA ILE A 76 -2.94 -6.46 -9.85
C ILE A 76 -2.37 -7.75 -9.27
N PHE A 77 -1.09 -7.71 -8.94
CA PHE A 77 -0.34 -8.81 -8.34
C PHE A 77 0.03 -8.45 -6.91
N ILE A 78 -0.43 -9.24 -5.95
CA ILE A 78 -0.19 -8.97 -4.53
C ILE A 78 0.67 -10.08 -3.95
N ILE A 79 1.86 -9.71 -3.46
CA ILE A 79 2.75 -10.61 -2.73
C ILE A 79 2.64 -10.29 -1.24
N SER A 80 2.54 -11.33 -0.44
CA SER A 80 2.55 -11.27 1.03
C SER A 80 3.57 -12.28 1.56
N PRO A 81 4.14 -12.05 2.75
CA PRO A 81 5.02 -13.02 3.38
C PRO A 81 4.34 -14.38 3.53
N GLU A 82 5.09 -15.45 3.23
CA GLU A 82 4.74 -16.82 3.57
C GLU A 82 5.56 -17.24 4.79
N GLN A 83 4.90 -17.76 5.82
CA GLN A 83 5.58 -18.13 7.08
C GLN A 83 6.51 -17.01 7.59
N GLU A 84 5.99 -15.76 7.60
CA GLU A 84 6.66 -14.56 8.09
C GLU A 84 7.77 -13.97 7.21
N THR A 85 8.11 -14.58 6.07
CA THR A 85 9.15 -14.07 5.17
C THR A 85 8.68 -14.04 3.71
N ILE A 86 9.25 -13.11 2.92
CA ILE A 86 9.12 -13.13 1.46
C ILE A 86 10.31 -13.89 0.91
N LYS A 87 10.02 -14.97 0.18
CA LYS A 87 11.03 -15.85 -0.43
C LYS A 87 11.34 -15.41 -1.85
N LYS A 88 12.51 -15.83 -2.34
CA LYS A 88 12.98 -15.53 -3.70
C LYS A 88 11.98 -16.02 -4.76
N GLU A 89 11.44 -17.21 -4.59
CA GLU A 89 10.52 -17.85 -5.53
C GLU A 89 9.26 -17.03 -5.79
N GLN A 90 8.78 -16.28 -4.80
CA GLN A 90 7.63 -15.38 -4.94
C GLN A 90 7.97 -14.18 -5.86
N ILE A 91 9.20 -13.66 -5.77
CA ILE A 91 9.67 -12.57 -6.63
C ILE A 91 9.95 -13.08 -8.05
N ASP A 92 10.58 -14.26 -8.17
CA ASP A 92 10.85 -14.87 -9.48
C ASP A 92 9.54 -15.18 -10.23
N SER A 93 8.48 -15.61 -9.53
CA SER A 93 7.14 -15.81 -10.12
C SER A 93 6.56 -14.48 -10.63
N LEU A 94 6.70 -13.40 -9.85
CA LEU A 94 6.26 -12.07 -10.26
C LEU A 94 7.04 -11.57 -11.49
N GLU A 95 8.36 -11.75 -11.49
CA GLU A 95 9.22 -11.39 -12.64
C GLU A 95 8.77 -12.14 -13.91
N HIS A 96 8.45 -13.42 -13.79
CA HIS A 96 7.96 -14.23 -14.91
C HIS A 96 6.64 -13.71 -15.48
N GLU A 97 5.68 -13.34 -14.65
CA GLU A 97 4.41 -12.73 -15.06
C GLU A 97 4.64 -11.39 -15.80
N PHE A 98 5.58 -10.57 -15.33
CA PHE A 98 5.88 -9.27 -15.93
C PHE A 98 6.81 -9.34 -17.14
N ALA A 99 7.53 -10.45 -17.34
CA ALA A 99 8.33 -10.68 -18.54
C ALA A 99 7.48 -10.85 -19.80
N LEU A 100 6.21 -11.26 -19.65
CA LEU A 100 5.25 -11.30 -20.73
C LEU A 100 4.84 -9.87 -21.08
N SER A 101 4.96 -9.53 -22.38
CA SER A 101 4.52 -8.23 -22.88
C SER A 101 3.02 -8.04 -22.62
N SER A 102 2.63 -6.85 -22.20
CA SER A 102 1.25 -6.49 -21.95
C SER A 102 0.94 -5.12 -22.53
N ASP A 103 -0.17 -5.01 -23.25
CA ASP A 103 -0.71 -3.73 -23.72
C ASP A 103 -1.44 -2.95 -22.61
N TYR A 104 -1.60 -3.57 -21.45
CA TYR A 104 -2.32 -3.00 -20.31
C TYR A 104 -1.35 -2.59 -19.21
N LYS A 105 -1.70 -1.51 -18.50
CA LYS A 105 -1.01 -1.14 -17.27
C LYS A 105 -1.16 -2.24 -16.22
N ARG A 106 -0.11 -2.50 -15.47
CA ARG A 106 -0.07 -3.52 -14.40
C ARG A 106 0.44 -2.89 -13.11
N VAL A 107 -0.06 -3.37 -12.00
CA VAL A 107 0.36 -2.92 -10.67
C VAL A 107 0.74 -4.14 -9.84
N PHE A 108 1.92 -4.14 -9.23
CA PHE A 108 2.25 -5.10 -8.19
C PHE A 108 2.36 -4.43 -6.84
N ILE A 109 1.94 -5.14 -5.81
CA ILE A 109 1.98 -4.68 -4.41
C ILE A 109 2.71 -5.75 -3.61
N ILE A 110 3.84 -5.39 -2.99
CA ILE A 110 4.58 -6.28 -2.11
C ILE A 110 4.38 -5.82 -0.68
N LYS A 111 3.67 -6.62 0.13
CA LYS A 111 3.45 -6.35 1.54
C LYS A 111 4.67 -6.72 2.36
N ASP A 112 4.96 -5.92 3.39
CA ASP A 112 6.00 -6.21 4.38
C ASP A 112 7.37 -6.53 3.74
N ILE A 113 7.82 -5.68 2.81
CA ILE A 113 9.09 -5.87 2.10
C ILE A 113 10.30 -5.92 3.06
N ASP A 114 10.17 -5.37 4.24
CA ASP A 114 11.15 -5.48 5.33
C ASP A 114 11.32 -6.91 5.85
N LYS A 115 10.41 -7.83 5.51
CA LYS A 115 10.50 -9.27 5.80
C LYS A 115 11.08 -10.09 4.63
N ALA A 116 11.54 -9.43 3.57
CA ALA A 116 12.16 -10.12 2.44
C ALA A 116 13.51 -10.72 2.83
N THR A 117 13.75 -11.96 2.40
CA THR A 117 15.08 -12.56 2.51
C THR A 117 16.07 -11.77 1.65
N LEU A 118 17.36 -11.85 1.94
CA LEU A 118 18.40 -11.19 1.14
C LEU A 118 18.34 -11.65 -0.34
N SER A 119 18.05 -12.93 -0.56
CA SER A 119 17.90 -13.50 -1.90
C SER A 119 16.69 -12.91 -2.63
N ALA A 120 15.53 -12.80 -1.95
CA ALA A 120 14.33 -12.15 -2.48
C ALA A 120 14.59 -10.67 -2.81
N SER A 121 15.26 -9.95 -1.91
CA SER A 121 15.60 -8.54 -2.12
C SER A 121 16.52 -8.33 -3.33
N ASN A 122 17.48 -9.23 -3.56
CA ASN A 122 18.37 -9.17 -4.72
C ASN A 122 17.64 -9.52 -6.04
N SER A 123 16.72 -10.51 -6.03
CA SER A 123 15.82 -10.78 -7.16
C SER A 123 14.94 -9.57 -7.47
N LEU A 124 14.35 -8.97 -6.42
CA LEU A 124 13.50 -7.78 -6.57
C LEU A 124 14.26 -6.63 -7.24
N LEU A 125 15.53 -6.39 -6.88
CA LEU A 125 16.34 -5.34 -7.53
C LEU A 125 16.42 -5.51 -9.03
N LYS A 126 16.70 -6.75 -9.50
CA LYS A 126 16.75 -7.06 -10.93
C LYS A 126 15.39 -6.84 -11.59
N PHE A 127 14.33 -7.28 -10.94
CA PHE A 127 12.98 -7.10 -11.42
C PHE A 127 12.61 -5.61 -11.55
N LEU A 128 12.93 -4.78 -10.54
CA LEU A 128 12.68 -3.33 -10.59
C LEU A 128 13.43 -2.61 -11.73
N GLU A 129 14.60 -3.13 -12.12
CA GLU A 129 15.37 -2.60 -13.24
C GLU A 129 14.81 -3.02 -14.62
N SER A 130 14.03 -4.09 -14.68
CA SER A 130 13.41 -4.63 -15.90
C SER A 130 12.00 -4.14 -16.17
N LEU A 131 11.41 -3.32 -15.29
CA LEU A 131 10.05 -2.81 -15.45
C LEU A 131 9.90 -1.98 -16.72
N ASN A 132 8.82 -2.24 -17.45
CA ASN A 132 8.44 -1.50 -18.63
C ASN A 132 7.59 -0.27 -18.31
N GLU A 133 7.39 0.59 -19.29
CA GLU A 133 6.40 1.65 -19.21
C GLU A 133 4.99 1.03 -19.03
N GLY A 134 4.24 1.55 -18.06
CA GLY A 134 2.93 0.99 -17.69
C GLY A 134 2.96 -0.05 -16.57
N ASP A 135 4.15 -0.49 -16.13
CA ASP A 135 4.31 -1.34 -14.96
C ASP A 135 4.62 -0.49 -13.72
N TYR A 136 3.84 -0.69 -12.66
CA TYR A 136 3.99 0.08 -11.42
C TYR A 136 4.07 -0.84 -10.21
N GLY A 137 4.96 -0.51 -9.28
CA GLY A 137 5.19 -1.25 -8.05
C GLY A 137 4.97 -0.41 -6.81
N ILE A 138 4.27 -0.99 -5.84
CA ILE A 138 4.11 -0.43 -4.51
C ILE A 138 4.69 -1.41 -3.49
N LEU A 139 5.77 -1.01 -2.85
CA LEU A 139 6.38 -1.75 -1.76
C LEU A 139 5.86 -1.21 -0.44
N LEU A 140 5.36 -2.07 0.45
CA LEU A 140 4.87 -1.68 1.77
C LEU A 140 5.85 -2.15 2.84
N SER A 141 6.23 -1.27 3.77
CA SER A 141 7.15 -1.59 4.86
C SER A 141 6.65 -1.01 6.19
N GLU A 142 6.81 -1.75 7.27
CA GLU A 142 6.64 -1.24 8.63
C GLU A 142 7.95 -0.66 9.16
N ASN A 143 9.09 -1.20 8.74
CA ASN A 143 10.41 -0.75 9.18
C ASN A 143 11.35 -0.50 7.98
N ILE A 144 11.43 0.75 7.56
CA ILE A 144 12.30 1.17 6.44
C ILE A 144 13.78 0.85 6.65
N ASN A 145 14.24 0.68 7.90
CA ASN A 145 15.64 0.39 8.18
C ASN A 145 16.04 -1.03 7.79
N LEU A 146 15.07 -1.95 7.69
CA LEU A 146 15.28 -3.33 7.25
C LEU A 146 15.24 -3.47 5.73
N VAL A 147 14.78 -2.45 5.00
CA VAL A 147 14.77 -2.45 3.54
C VAL A 147 16.15 -2.08 3.00
N LEU A 148 16.64 -2.83 2.02
CA LEU A 148 17.97 -2.59 1.42
C LEU A 148 18.08 -1.15 0.87
N PRO A 149 19.22 -0.47 1.09
CA PRO A 149 19.46 0.88 0.55
C PRO A 149 19.31 0.96 -0.98
N THR A 150 19.63 -0.12 -1.68
CA THR A 150 19.52 -0.25 -3.13
C THR A 150 18.06 -0.30 -3.62
N ILE A 151 17.12 -0.85 -2.85
CA ILE A 151 15.68 -0.79 -3.13
C ILE A 151 15.17 0.63 -2.86
N LYS A 152 15.58 1.22 -1.73
CA LYS A 152 15.20 2.61 -1.37
C LYS A 152 15.61 3.61 -2.43
N SER A 153 16.82 3.49 -3.00
CA SER A 153 17.31 4.41 -4.03
C SER A 153 16.59 4.30 -5.37
N ARG A 154 15.87 3.20 -5.61
CA ARG A 154 15.07 2.97 -6.83
C ARG A 154 13.57 3.22 -6.63
N SER A 155 13.20 3.70 -5.46
CA SER A 155 11.79 3.91 -5.10
C SER A 155 11.56 5.34 -4.65
N VAL A 156 10.40 5.88 -4.96
CA VAL A 156 9.92 7.11 -4.31
C VAL A 156 9.46 6.76 -2.90
N LEU A 157 10.12 7.33 -1.91
CA LEU A 157 9.84 7.08 -0.50
C LEU A 157 8.62 7.90 -0.04
N VAL A 158 7.58 7.24 0.45
CA VAL A 158 6.36 7.88 0.94
C VAL A 158 6.13 7.48 2.39
N HIS A 159 6.26 8.45 3.29
CA HIS A 159 6.08 8.21 4.72
C HIS A 159 4.61 8.32 5.12
N PHE A 160 4.11 7.31 5.81
CA PHE A 160 2.77 7.26 6.39
C PHE A 160 2.84 7.54 7.87
N LEU A 161 2.26 8.65 8.28
CA LEU A 161 2.22 9.05 9.68
C LEU A 161 1.14 8.27 10.44
N PRO A 162 1.41 7.87 11.69
CA PRO A 162 0.38 7.27 12.52
C PRO A 162 -0.75 8.28 12.79
N LYS A 163 -1.97 7.78 12.90
CA LYS A 163 -3.13 8.60 13.26
C LYS A 163 -2.92 9.17 14.65
N ALA A 164 -3.18 10.47 14.82
CA ALA A 164 -3.06 11.09 16.13
C ALA A 164 -3.95 10.37 17.16
N LYS A 165 -3.38 10.00 18.30
CA LYS A 165 -4.08 9.26 19.38
C LYS A 165 -5.40 9.93 19.80
N GLN A 166 -5.43 11.26 19.78
CA GLN A 166 -6.62 12.05 20.06
C GLN A 166 -7.77 11.81 19.06
N LEU A 167 -7.44 11.58 17.78
CA LEU A 167 -8.43 11.28 16.76
C LEU A 167 -9.00 9.86 16.94
N ILE A 168 -8.15 8.90 17.28
CA ILE A 168 -8.59 7.53 17.58
C ILE A 168 -9.51 7.53 18.80
N SER A 169 -9.11 8.21 19.88
CA SER A 169 -9.94 8.34 21.08
C SER A 169 -11.31 8.97 20.78
N LYS A 170 -11.35 10.06 20.01
CA LYS A 170 -12.62 10.69 19.60
C LYS A 170 -13.50 9.75 18.78
N GLU A 171 -12.94 8.97 17.86
CA GLU A 171 -13.70 7.99 17.08
C GLU A 171 -14.32 6.90 17.98
N LEU A 172 -13.55 6.42 18.96
CA LEU A 172 -14.04 5.43 19.93
C LEU A 172 -15.19 6.00 20.78
N ILE A 173 -15.04 7.23 21.27
CA ILE A 173 -16.10 7.92 22.04
C ILE A 173 -17.36 8.08 21.19
N ASN A 174 -17.22 8.54 19.95
CA ASN A 174 -18.37 8.70 19.04
C ASN A 174 -19.10 7.38 18.73
N ARG A 175 -18.42 6.24 18.93
CA ARG A 175 -18.99 4.89 18.80
C ARG A 175 -19.45 4.29 20.14
N GLY A 176 -19.49 5.07 21.21
CA GLY A 176 -20.03 4.69 22.52
C GLY A 176 -19.03 4.09 23.50
N VAL A 177 -17.73 4.16 23.22
CA VAL A 177 -16.69 3.71 24.17
C VAL A 177 -16.49 4.79 25.25
N ILE A 178 -16.39 4.37 26.50
CA ILE A 178 -16.13 5.28 27.64
C ILE A 178 -14.79 6.00 27.42
N GLU A 179 -14.73 7.29 27.79
CA GLU A 179 -13.60 8.18 27.51
C GLU A 179 -12.25 7.64 28.03
N ASP A 180 -12.22 7.13 29.27
CA ASP A 180 -10.99 6.60 29.86
C ASP A 180 -10.48 5.35 29.10
N ASN A 181 -11.38 4.45 28.74
CA ASN A 181 -11.05 3.27 27.94
C ASN A 181 -10.60 3.68 26.54
N SER A 182 -11.23 4.66 25.92
CA SER A 182 -10.87 5.14 24.59
C SER A 182 -9.47 5.75 24.54
N ARG A 183 -9.09 6.50 25.57
CA ARG A 183 -7.74 7.04 25.73
C ARG A 183 -6.70 5.93 25.91
N ALA A 184 -6.97 4.96 26.79
CA ALA A 184 -6.10 3.82 27.02
C ALA A 184 -5.88 3.00 25.72
N ILE A 185 -6.94 2.66 25.01
CA ILE A 185 -6.89 1.92 23.74
C ILE A 185 -6.10 2.70 22.68
N ALA A 186 -6.31 4.01 22.55
CA ALA A 186 -5.58 4.86 21.63
C ALA A 186 -4.07 4.97 21.92
N THR A 187 -3.60 4.56 23.11
CA THR A 187 -2.16 4.47 23.39
C THR A 187 -1.54 3.15 22.87
N ILE A 188 -2.37 2.11 22.71
CA ILE A 188 -1.92 0.74 22.38
C ILE A 188 -1.87 0.53 20.85
N THR A 189 -2.83 1.08 20.11
CA THR A 189 -2.91 0.86 18.67
C THR A 189 -3.17 2.16 17.88
N ASN A 190 -2.57 2.23 16.68
CA ASN A 190 -2.80 3.29 15.69
C ASN A 190 -3.88 2.91 14.67
N ASN A 191 -4.47 1.72 14.79
CA ASN A 191 -5.48 1.19 13.88
C ASN A 191 -6.87 1.31 14.49
N SER A 192 -7.74 2.13 13.89
CA SER A 192 -9.11 2.34 14.35
C SER A 192 -9.95 1.05 14.40
N SER A 193 -9.73 0.11 13.48
CA SER A 193 -10.45 -1.18 13.46
C SER A 193 -9.98 -2.08 14.59
N GLU A 194 -8.68 -2.14 14.85
CA GLU A 194 -8.09 -2.89 15.98
C GLU A 194 -8.53 -2.28 17.32
N ALA A 195 -8.51 -0.94 17.42
CA ALA A 195 -9.00 -0.20 18.57
C ALA A 195 -10.47 -0.52 18.90
N MET A 196 -11.31 -0.64 17.88
CA MET A 196 -12.73 -1.03 18.05
C MET A 196 -12.90 -2.48 18.52
N ASN A 197 -12.02 -3.38 18.09
CA ASN A 197 -12.06 -4.78 18.55
C ASN A 197 -11.61 -4.90 20.01
N MET A 198 -10.67 -4.06 20.46
CA MET A 198 -10.25 -3.99 21.87
C MET A 198 -11.29 -3.36 22.80
N ALA A 199 -12.22 -2.59 22.21
CA ALA A 199 -13.26 -1.88 22.95
C ALA A 199 -14.55 -2.72 23.16
N LYS A 200 -14.65 -3.90 22.54
CA LYS A 200 -15.78 -4.85 22.70
C LYS A 200 -15.56 -5.75 23.89
#